data_21a62fcffe399f2ac7df5e14940fc744
#
_entry.id   21a62fcffe399f2ac7df5e14940fc744
#
_cell.length_a   1.000
_cell.length_b   1.000
_cell.length_c   1.000
_cell.angle_alpha   90.00
_cell.angle_beta   90.00
_cell.angle_gamma   90.00
#
_symmetry.space_group_name_H-M   'P 1'
#
loop_
_entity.id
_entity.type
_entity.pdbx_description
1 polymer ?
#
loop_
_entity_poly.entity_id
_entity_poly.type
_entity_poly.pdbx_seq_one_letter_code
_entity_poly.pdbx_strand_id
1 'polypeptide(L)'
;MNLFKSLVQAKDKCILDDSLFYDTIGHSDSLEELVCEKTFFFLLVSSGKAKIHIQDVQDSIHSVGKNDLLVIPASMTIIFQQLSKDYMMYCLALTPPFFHSLPSSQFLYGKLCEFVTRYSLAAIHLKNDASYYFKKTFTLFQGYTVKGLLHKEGIYGHLCNFFILNVGDIFFSNIENA
;
A
#
# COMPACT_ATOMS: atom_id res chain seq x y z
N MET A 1 5.36 13.69 -8.32
CA MET A 1 4.32 13.99 -7.27
C MET A 1 4.64 13.19 -6.02
N ASN A 2 4.66 13.80 -4.85
CA ASN A 2 4.76 13.08 -3.58
C ASN A 2 3.37 12.62 -3.15
N LEU A 3 3.16 11.30 -3.10
CA LEU A 3 1.84 10.70 -2.84
C LEU A 3 1.31 11.05 -1.46
N PHE A 4 2.13 10.95 -0.42
CA PHE A 4 1.68 11.26 0.95
C PHE A 4 1.24 12.71 1.10
N LYS A 5 2.01 13.66 0.58
CA LYS A 5 1.61 15.08 0.59
C LYS A 5 0.30 15.32 -0.15
N SER A 6 0.11 14.64 -1.29
CA SER A 6 -1.14 14.72 -2.05
C SER A 6 -2.34 14.20 -1.26
N LEU A 7 -2.18 13.05 -0.57
CA LEU A 7 -3.23 12.48 0.27
C LEU A 7 -3.59 13.38 1.47
N VAL A 8 -2.60 13.96 2.12
CA VAL A 8 -2.82 14.89 3.26
C VAL A 8 -3.55 16.17 2.83
N GLN A 9 -3.26 16.68 1.64
CA GLN A 9 -3.91 17.88 1.11
C GLN A 9 -5.35 17.62 0.65
N ALA A 10 -5.67 16.39 0.25
CA ALA A 10 -6.99 15.99 -0.20
C ALA A 10 -7.85 15.49 0.97
N LYS A 11 -8.62 16.39 1.60
CA LYS A 11 -9.42 16.09 2.80
C LYS A 11 -10.39 14.92 2.63
N ASP A 12 -10.87 14.67 1.42
CA ASP A 12 -11.76 13.55 1.07
C ASP A 12 -11.05 12.18 1.05
N LYS A 13 -9.72 12.17 1.06
CA LYS A 13 -8.89 10.95 1.10
C LYS A 13 -8.49 10.54 2.52
N CYS A 14 -8.65 11.44 3.48
CA CYS A 14 -8.39 11.16 4.89
C CYS A 14 -9.58 10.40 5.49
N ILE A 15 -9.31 9.21 6.03
CA ILE A 15 -10.31 8.37 6.70
C ILE A 15 -10.31 8.60 8.21
N LEU A 16 -9.13 8.62 8.82
CA LEU A 16 -8.93 8.91 10.25
C LEU A 16 -7.92 10.03 10.41
N ASP A 17 -8.31 11.06 11.12
CA ASP A 17 -7.57 12.25 11.54
C ASP A 17 -6.04 12.19 11.29
N ASP A 18 -5.63 12.52 10.07
CA ASP A 18 -4.24 12.52 9.58
C ASP A 18 -3.44 11.21 9.80
N SER A 19 -4.13 10.08 10.02
CA SER A 19 -3.49 8.80 10.35
C SER A 19 -3.69 7.72 9.31
N LEU A 20 -4.85 7.71 8.66
CA LEU A 20 -5.26 6.71 7.67
C LEU A 20 -5.84 7.38 6.44
N PHE A 21 -5.31 7.02 5.27
CA PHE A 21 -5.71 7.56 3.98
C PHE A 21 -6.00 6.45 2.99
N TYR A 22 -7.00 6.66 2.13
CA TYR A 22 -7.33 5.78 1.03
C TYR A 22 -7.53 6.56 -0.25
N ASP A 23 -7.00 6.06 -1.36
CA ASP A 23 -7.23 6.59 -2.70
C ASP A 23 -7.10 5.51 -3.77
N THR A 24 -7.61 5.82 -4.96
CA THR A 24 -7.35 5.06 -6.19
C THR A 24 -6.52 5.95 -7.11
N ILE A 25 -5.29 5.52 -7.39
CA ILE A 25 -4.33 6.28 -8.18
C ILE A 25 -4.33 5.75 -9.61
N GLY A 26 -4.61 6.61 -10.56
CA GLY A 26 -4.56 6.32 -11.99
C GLY A 26 -3.44 7.06 -12.71
N HIS A 27 -3.22 6.69 -13.98
CA HIS A 27 -2.36 7.44 -14.86
C HIS A 27 -2.93 8.85 -15.09
N SER A 28 -2.04 9.83 -15.10
CA SER A 28 -2.32 11.20 -15.52
C SER A 28 -1.21 11.66 -16.45
N ASP A 29 -1.57 12.28 -17.57
CA ASP A 29 -0.58 12.79 -18.55
C ASP A 29 0.38 13.83 -17.94
N SER A 30 0.01 14.43 -16.80
CA SER A 30 0.86 15.35 -16.04
C SER A 30 1.74 14.65 -15.00
N LEU A 31 1.58 13.33 -14.81
CA LEU A 31 2.30 12.57 -13.79
C LEU A 31 3.50 11.85 -14.40
N GLU A 32 4.68 12.49 -14.33
CA GLU A 32 5.94 11.87 -14.76
C GLU A 32 6.45 10.84 -13.74
N GLU A 33 6.35 11.16 -12.45
CA GLU A 33 6.81 10.34 -11.35
C GLU A 33 5.86 10.41 -10.15
N LEU A 34 5.67 9.26 -9.48
CA LEU A 34 4.95 9.16 -8.21
C LEU A 34 5.91 8.68 -7.12
N VAL A 35 6.12 9.50 -6.08
CA VAL A 35 7.03 9.22 -4.99
C VAL A 35 6.28 8.78 -3.75
N CYS A 36 6.60 7.59 -3.23
CA CYS A 36 6.09 7.02 -1.97
C CYS A 36 7.20 7.02 -0.93
N GLU A 37 7.02 7.75 0.15
CA GLU A 37 8.00 7.88 1.24
C GLU A 37 7.34 8.27 2.57
N LYS A 38 8.07 8.09 3.67
CA LYS A 38 7.74 8.58 5.04
C LYS A 38 6.44 8.05 5.65
N THR A 39 5.80 7.09 5.02
CA THR A 39 4.54 6.49 5.46
C THR A 39 4.49 5.03 5.02
N PHE A 40 3.70 4.21 5.71
CA PHE A 40 3.44 2.85 5.24
C PHE A 40 2.41 2.88 4.14
N PHE A 41 2.79 2.42 2.94
CA PHE A 41 1.87 2.26 1.82
C PHE A 41 1.58 0.79 1.56
N PHE A 42 0.32 0.49 1.40
CA PHE A 42 -0.18 -0.78 0.87
C PHE A 42 -0.80 -0.49 -0.49
N LEU A 43 -0.24 -1.07 -1.53
CA LEU A 43 -0.63 -0.77 -2.91
C LEU A 43 -1.01 -2.06 -3.62
N LEU A 44 -2.14 -2.06 -4.32
CA LEU A 44 -2.56 -3.15 -5.19
C LEU A 44 -2.76 -2.63 -6.61
N VAL A 45 -1.94 -3.06 -7.53
CA VAL A 45 -2.09 -2.70 -8.95
C VAL A 45 -3.29 -3.45 -9.54
N SER A 46 -4.31 -2.70 -9.96
CA SER A 46 -5.55 -3.26 -10.54
C SER A 46 -5.49 -3.39 -12.05
N SER A 47 -4.75 -2.52 -12.71
CA SER A 47 -4.52 -2.57 -14.16
C SER A 47 -3.22 -1.86 -14.54
N GLY A 48 -2.75 -2.12 -15.76
CA GLY A 48 -1.57 -1.51 -16.31
C GLY A 48 -0.25 -2.01 -15.75
N LYS A 49 0.81 -1.28 -16.06
CA LYS A 49 2.19 -1.57 -15.66
C LYS A 49 2.90 -0.27 -15.28
N ALA A 50 3.88 -0.38 -14.38
CA ALA A 50 4.80 0.69 -14.05
C ALA A 50 6.21 0.14 -13.83
N LYS A 51 7.22 0.99 -13.99
CA LYS A 51 8.55 0.72 -13.44
C LYS A 51 8.69 1.43 -12.12
N ILE A 52 9.34 0.78 -11.18
CA ILE A 52 9.64 1.35 -9.87
C ILE A 52 11.14 1.35 -9.65
N HIS A 53 11.61 2.42 -9.04
CA HIS A 53 12.98 2.60 -8.61
C HIS A 53 13.00 2.76 -7.09
N ILE A 54 13.89 2.02 -6.41
CA ILE A 54 14.10 2.17 -4.97
C ILE A 54 15.25 3.15 -4.80
N GLN A 55 15.01 4.27 -4.13
CA GLN A 55 16.05 5.25 -3.87
C GLN A 55 17.15 4.64 -2.98
N ASP A 56 18.39 5.04 -3.22
CA ASP A 56 19.60 4.61 -2.48
C ASP A 56 20.00 3.15 -2.68
N VAL A 57 19.35 2.40 -3.58
CA VAL A 57 19.75 1.05 -3.98
C VAL A 57 20.17 1.08 -5.45
N GLN A 58 21.45 0.79 -5.70
CA GLN A 58 22.02 0.80 -7.04
C GLN A 58 21.36 -0.28 -7.92
N ASP A 59 20.96 0.07 -9.14
CA ASP A 59 20.34 -0.84 -10.13
C ASP A 59 19.00 -1.50 -9.70
N SER A 60 18.27 -0.90 -8.78
CA SER A 60 17.01 -1.44 -8.27
C SER A 60 15.79 -0.99 -9.09
N ILE A 61 15.76 -1.37 -10.38
CA ILE A 61 14.59 -1.16 -11.22
C ILE A 61 13.76 -2.44 -11.24
N HIS A 62 12.50 -2.33 -10.80
CA HIS A 62 11.53 -3.41 -10.81
C HIS A 62 10.36 -3.07 -11.69
N SER A 63 9.76 -4.06 -12.33
CA SER A 63 8.51 -3.91 -13.06
C SER A 63 7.36 -4.41 -12.21
N VAL A 64 6.30 -3.63 -12.10
CA VAL A 64 5.07 -4.00 -11.42
C VAL A 64 3.89 -3.91 -12.37
N GLY A 65 2.92 -4.78 -12.20
CA GLY A 65 1.76 -4.86 -13.05
C GLY A 65 0.51 -5.35 -12.34
N LYS A 66 -0.53 -5.61 -13.10
CA LYS A 66 -1.82 -6.08 -12.60
C LYS A 66 -1.65 -7.24 -11.62
N ASN A 67 -2.35 -7.18 -10.49
CA ASN A 67 -2.35 -8.14 -9.39
C ASN A 67 -1.08 -8.13 -8.50
N ASP A 68 -0.16 -7.18 -8.69
CA ASP A 68 0.96 -7.03 -7.77
C ASP A 68 0.52 -6.27 -6.52
N LEU A 69 0.75 -6.89 -5.35
CA LEU A 69 0.57 -6.30 -4.03
C LEU A 69 1.93 -5.85 -3.51
N LEU A 70 2.06 -4.57 -3.19
CA LEU A 70 3.27 -3.97 -2.66
C LEU A 70 3.03 -3.45 -1.24
N VAL A 71 4.03 -3.60 -0.40
CA VAL A 71 4.08 -2.92 0.90
C VAL A 71 5.37 -2.10 0.98
N ILE A 72 5.22 -0.80 1.17
CA ILE A 72 6.33 0.14 1.25
C ILE A 72 6.45 0.61 2.69
N PRO A 73 7.51 0.20 3.42
CA PRO A 73 7.79 0.69 4.75
C PRO A 73 8.10 2.20 4.75
N ALA A 74 7.81 2.88 5.85
CA ALA A 74 8.06 4.31 5.99
C ALA A 74 9.55 4.73 5.87
N SER A 75 10.46 3.77 6.06
CA SER A 75 11.91 3.96 5.91
C SER A 75 12.42 3.88 4.47
N MET A 76 11.57 3.47 3.53
CA MET A 76 11.92 3.34 2.10
C MET A 76 11.32 4.48 1.29
N THR A 77 12.07 4.89 0.25
CA THR A 77 11.54 5.79 -0.78
C THR A 77 11.48 5.03 -2.09
N ILE A 78 10.28 4.93 -2.65
CA ILE A 78 10.00 4.26 -3.92
C ILE A 78 9.44 5.28 -4.91
N ILE A 79 9.98 5.24 -6.13
CA ILE A 79 9.58 6.13 -7.20
C ILE A 79 8.96 5.28 -8.32
N PHE A 80 7.68 5.51 -8.60
CA PHE A 80 7.00 4.94 -9.76
C PHE A 80 7.27 5.80 -10.99
N GLN A 81 7.69 5.16 -12.06
CA GLN A 81 8.02 5.79 -13.33
C GLN A 81 7.39 5.01 -14.47
N GLN A 82 7.26 5.65 -15.64
CA GLN A 82 6.77 4.99 -16.86
C GLN A 82 5.45 4.23 -16.66
N LEU A 83 4.48 4.90 -16.04
CA LEU A 83 3.14 4.34 -15.89
C LEU A 83 2.46 4.18 -17.26
N SER A 84 1.89 3.00 -17.52
CA SER A 84 1.08 2.79 -18.73
C SER A 84 -0.22 3.61 -18.65
N LYS A 85 -0.82 3.92 -19.81
CA LYS A 85 -2.03 4.76 -19.88
C LYS A 85 -3.23 4.19 -19.10
N ASP A 86 -3.29 2.87 -18.99
CA ASP A 86 -4.32 2.12 -18.26
C ASP A 86 -3.93 1.81 -16.81
N TYR A 87 -2.83 2.41 -16.31
CA TYR A 87 -2.36 2.16 -14.94
C TYR A 87 -3.36 2.63 -13.91
N MET A 88 -3.67 1.75 -12.97
CA MET A 88 -4.52 2.02 -11.82
C MET A 88 -4.11 1.16 -10.64
N MET A 89 -4.04 1.75 -9.45
CA MET A 89 -3.78 1.02 -8.22
C MET A 89 -4.66 1.53 -7.07
N TYR A 90 -5.01 0.62 -6.17
CA TYR A 90 -5.58 0.96 -4.87
C TYR A 90 -4.44 1.32 -3.92
N CYS A 91 -4.63 2.37 -3.14
CA CYS A 91 -3.66 2.86 -2.17
C CYS A 91 -4.30 2.99 -0.80
N LEU A 92 -3.70 2.34 0.20
CA LEU A 92 -3.98 2.55 1.61
C LEU A 92 -2.68 3.04 2.25
N ALA A 93 -2.73 4.20 2.92
CA ALA A 93 -1.57 4.78 3.58
C ALA A 93 -1.82 4.95 5.07
N LEU A 94 -0.89 4.47 5.90
CA LEU A 94 -0.93 4.54 7.36
C LEU A 94 0.30 5.30 7.86
N THR A 95 0.08 6.33 8.67
CA THR A 95 1.21 7.01 9.31
C THR A 95 1.94 6.08 10.27
N PRO A 96 3.25 6.24 10.47
CA PRO A 96 4.03 5.36 11.34
C PRO A 96 3.46 5.23 12.76
N PRO A 97 3.04 6.30 13.46
CA PRO A 97 2.45 6.16 14.79
C PRO A 97 1.17 5.30 14.78
N PHE A 98 0.31 5.48 13.79
CA PHE A 98 -0.92 4.69 13.67
C PHE A 98 -0.62 3.23 13.35
N PHE A 99 0.26 2.97 12.37
CA PHE A 99 0.69 1.60 12.02
C PHE A 99 1.23 0.87 13.26
N HIS A 100 2.17 1.48 14.00
CA HIS A 100 2.78 0.85 15.17
C HIS A 100 1.83 0.71 16.37
N SER A 101 0.72 1.43 16.42
CA SER A 101 -0.31 1.26 17.44
C SER A 101 -1.18 0.00 17.23
N LEU A 102 -1.18 -0.57 16.01
CA LEU A 102 -2.01 -1.73 15.68
C LEU A 102 -1.36 -3.02 16.21
N PRO A 103 -2.15 -3.93 16.85
CA PRO A 103 -1.62 -5.17 17.45
C PRO A 103 -0.85 -6.06 16.46
N SER A 104 -1.29 -6.13 15.19
CA SER A 104 -0.66 -6.96 14.17
C SER A 104 0.57 -6.33 13.50
N SER A 105 0.89 -5.07 13.80
CA SER A 105 1.96 -4.33 13.11
C SER A 105 3.34 -4.97 13.26
N GLN A 106 3.66 -5.47 14.45
CA GLN A 106 4.97 -6.12 14.70
C GLN A 106 5.15 -7.39 13.88
N PHE A 107 4.09 -8.20 13.74
CA PHE A 107 4.10 -9.40 12.93
C PHE A 107 4.40 -9.07 11.47
N LEU A 108 3.67 -8.13 10.88
CA LEU A 108 3.91 -7.70 9.51
C LEU A 108 5.28 -7.06 9.33
N TYR A 109 5.69 -6.18 10.23
CA TYR A 109 6.97 -5.47 10.14
C TYR A 109 8.16 -6.43 10.11
N GLY A 110 8.17 -7.46 10.96
CA GLY A 110 9.19 -8.50 10.94
C GLY A 110 9.25 -9.24 9.60
N LYS A 111 8.10 -9.59 9.03
CA LYS A 111 8.03 -10.24 7.72
C LYS A 111 8.45 -9.33 6.57
N LEU A 112 8.11 -8.06 6.64
CA LEU A 112 8.57 -7.07 5.65
C LEU A 112 10.09 -6.92 5.66
N CYS A 113 10.70 -6.81 6.84
CA CYS A 113 12.16 -6.73 6.96
C CYS A 113 12.85 -7.94 6.34
N GLU A 114 12.35 -9.14 6.63
CA GLU A 114 12.88 -10.38 6.05
C GLU A 114 12.71 -10.39 4.51
N PHE A 115 11.54 -10.01 4.01
CA PHE A 115 11.25 -10.00 2.58
C PHE A 115 12.10 -8.97 1.83
N VAL A 116 12.23 -7.75 2.36
CA VAL A 116 13.06 -6.69 1.77
C VAL A 116 14.54 -7.08 1.78
N THR A 117 15.02 -7.74 2.82
CA THR A 117 16.40 -8.23 2.87
C THR A 117 16.69 -9.24 1.76
N ARG A 118 15.73 -10.09 1.40
CA ARG A 118 15.90 -11.11 0.36
C ARG A 118 15.68 -10.58 -1.06
N TYR A 119 14.71 -9.71 -1.25
CA TYR A 119 14.21 -9.34 -2.57
C TYR A 119 14.31 -7.85 -2.89
N SER A 120 14.86 -7.05 -1.99
CA SER A 120 14.98 -5.58 -2.05
C SER A 120 13.65 -4.81 -2.08
N LEU A 121 12.56 -5.45 -2.46
CA LEU A 121 11.22 -4.88 -2.55
C LEU A 121 10.19 -5.87 -1.99
N ALA A 122 9.30 -5.40 -1.12
CA ALA A 122 8.16 -6.17 -0.66
C ALA A 122 7.02 -6.10 -1.67
N ALA A 123 7.11 -6.92 -2.72
CA ALA A 123 6.09 -7.06 -3.76
C ALA A 123 5.79 -8.54 -4.03
N ILE A 124 4.52 -8.87 -4.17
CA ILE A 124 4.02 -10.22 -4.43
C ILE A 124 3.01 -10.18 -5.56
N HIS A 125 3.16 -11.07 -6.54
CA HIS A 125 2.13 -11.30 -7.56
C HIS A 125 1.04 -12.21 -7.02
N LEU A 126 -0.19 -11.68 -6.91
CA LEU A 126 -1.34 -12.41 -6.41
C LEU A 126 -1.99 -13.25 -7.51
N LYS A 127 -2.39 -14.47 -7.18
CA LYS A 127 -3.31 -15.24 -8.03
C LYS A 127 -4.66 -14.52 -8.10
N ASN A 128 -5.44 -14.82 -9.15
CA ASN A 128 -6.70 -14.11 -9.42
C ASN A 128 -7.66 -14.08 -8.23
N ASP A 129 -7.82 -15.19 -7.51
CA ASP A 129 -8.73 -15.28 -6.36
C ASP A 129 -8.25 -14.39 -5.20
N ALA A 130 -6.95 -14.43 -4.89
CA ALA A 130 -6.34 -13.58 -3.87
C ALA A 130 -6.41 -12.10 -4.28
N SER A 131 -6.15 -11.78 -5.55
CA SER A 131 -6.28 -10.42 -6.06
C SER A 131 -7.71 -9.90 -5.93
N TYR A 132 -8.72 -10.71 -6.28
CA TYR A 132 -10.12 -10.34 -6.10
C TYR A 132 -10.47 -10.08 -4.63
N TYR A 133 -10.01 -10.95 -3.73
CA TYR A 133 -10.18 -10.80 -2.28
C TYR A 133 -9.58 -9.49 -1.77
N PHE A 134 -8.33 -9.20 -2.12
CA PHE A 134 -7.67 -7.96 -1.70
C PHE A 134 -8.34 -6.71 -2.29
N LYS A 135 -8.80 -6.75 -3.55
CA LYS A 135 -9.60 -5.65 -4.12
C LYS A 135 -10.84 -5.34 -3.28
N LYS A 136 -11.57 -6.38 -2.87
CA LYS A 136 -12.74 -6.22 -1.99
C LYS A 136 -12.36 -5.63 -0.64
N THR A 137 -11.24 -6.08 -0.06
CA THR A 137 -10.75 -5.56 1.23
C THR A 137 -10.36 -4.09 1.12
N PHE A 138 -9.67 -3.68 0.07
CA PHE A 138 -9.37 -2.26 -0.19
C PHE A 138 -10.64 -1.41 -0.31
N THR A 139 -11.67 -1.90 -1.00
CA THR A 139 -12.93 -1.16 -1.17
C THR A 139 -13.73 -0.99 0.13
N LEU A 140 -13.48 -1.79 1.17
CA LEU A 140 -14.06 -1.57 2.50
C LEU A 140 -13.64 -0.22 3.09
N PHE A 141 -12.41 0.21 2.84
CA PHE A 141 -11.93 1.52 3.30
C PHE A 141 -12.64 2.68 2.60
N GLN A 142 -13.07 2.49 1.37
CA GLN A 142 -13.84 3.50 0.62
C GLN A 142 -15.28 3.63 1.13
N GLY A 143 -15.91 2.51 1.50
CA GLY A 143 -17.34 2.46 1.84
C GLY A 143 -17.70 3.06 3.20
N TYR A 144 -16.74 3.20 4.11
CA TYR A 144 -16.96 3.68 5.48
C TYR A 144 -16.69 5.19 5.68
N THR A 145 -16.53 5.95 4.61
CA THR A 145 -16.46 7.43 4.70
C THR A 145 -17.79 8.08 5.08
N VAL A 146 -18.73 7.30 5.64
CA VAL A 146 -20.03 7.80 6.10
C VAL A 146 -19.82 8.74 7.30
N LYS A 147 -20.23 9.98 7.14
CA LYS A 147 -20.22 11.00 8.20
C LYS A 147 -21.04 10.51 9.40
N GLY A 148 -20.45 10.58 10.60
CA GLY A 148 -21.19 10.39 11.86
C GLY A 148 -21.09 9.01 12.50
N LEU A 149 -20.11 8.17 12.15
CA LEU A 149 -19.84 6.93 12.90
C LEU A 149 -19.29 7.24 14.31
N LEU A 150 -20.04 6.88 15.34
CA LEU A 150 -19.67 7.10 16.76
C LEU A 150 -18.38 6.34 17.16
N HIS A 151 -18.09 5.22 16.49
CA HIS A 151 -16.95 4.35 16.81
C HIS A 151 -15.95 4.23 15.65
N LYS A 152 -15.76 5.32 14.92
CA LYS A 152 -14.93 5.37 13.72
C LYS A 152 -13.52 4.83 13.94
N GLU A 153 -12.85 5.28 14.99
CA GLU A 153 -11.48 4.82 15.31
C GLU A 153 -11.42 3.32 15.59
N GLY A 154 -12.36 2.78 16.36
CA GLY A 154 -12.43 1.36 16.66
C GLY A 154 -12.69 0.53 15.41
N ILE A 155 -13.64 0.93 14.57
CA ILE A 155 -13.98 0.23 13.32
C ILE A 155 -12.75 0.18 12.40
N TYR A 156 -12.11 1.31 12.15
CA TYR A 156 -10.94 1.35 11.26
C TYR A 156 -9.70 0.71 11.88
N GLY A 157 -9.52 0.79 13.19
CA GLY A 157 -8.47 0.06 13.89
C GLY A 157 -8.60 -1.46 13.67
N HIS A 158 -9.81 -2.02 13.85
CA HIS A 158 -10.07 -3.44 13.59
C HIS A 158 -9.93 -3.80 12.12
N LEU A 159 -10.42 -2.97 11.21
CA LEU A 159 -10.30 -3.20 9.78
C LEU A 159 -8.84 -3.19 9.31
N CYS A 160 -8.05 -2.23 9.78
CA CYS A 160 -6.61 -2.17 9.50
C CYS A 160 -5.89 -3.40 10.07
N ASN A 161 -6.22 -3.79 11.30
CA ASN A 161 -5.61 -4.96 11.91
C ASN A 161 -5.90 -6.25 11.13
N PHE A 162 -7.15 -6.45 10.72
CA PHE A 162 -7.55 -7.55 9.84
C PHE A 162 -6.80 -7.52 8.50
N PHE A 163 -6.71 -6.35 7.86
CA PHE A 163 -6.00 -6.17 6.60
C PHE A 163 -4.51 -6.50 6.74
N ILE A 164 -3.85 -5.99 7.79
CA ILE A 164 -2.43 -6.22 8.06
C ILE A 164 -2.13 -7.69 8.31
N LEU A 165 -2.98 -8.42 9.03
CA LEU A 165 -2.83 -9.86 9.24
C LEU A 165 -2.89 -10.62 7.91
N ASN A 166 -3.85 -10.30 7.05
CA ASN A 166 -3.97 -10.96 5.73
C ASN A 166 -2.75 -10.67 4.83
N VAL A 167 -2.25 -9.43 4.83
CA VAL A 167 -1.03 -9.08 4.11
C VAL A 167 0.15 -9.87 4.66
N GLY A 168 0.30 -9.93 5.99
CA GLY A 168 1.35 -10.69 6.66
C GLY A 168 1.34 -12.17 6.29
N ASP A 169 0.17 -12.81 6.30
CA ASP A 169 0.01 -14.22 5.95
C ASP A 169 0.44 -14.51 4.49
N ILE A 170 0.07 -13.64 3.56
CA ILE A 170 0.49 -13.78 2.16
C ILE A 170 2.01 -13.64 2.01
N PHE A 171 2.62 -12.67 2.66
CA PHE A 171 4.07 -12.50 2.62
C PHE A 171 4.79 -13.66 3.30
N PHE A 172 4.26 -14.18 4.41
CA PHE A 172 4.80 -15.35 5.11
C PHE A 172 4.78 -16.59 4.21
N SER A 173 3.63 -16.91 3.62
CA SER A 173 3.48 -18.08 2.73
C SER A 173 4.41 -18.04 1.53
N ASN A 174 4.73 -16.85 1.00
CA ASN A 174 5.66 -16.70 -0.11
C ASN A 174 7.14 -16.87 0.32
N ILE A 175 7.49 -16.52 1.54
CA ILE A 175 8.86 -16.76 2.08
C ILE A 175 9.08 -18.25 2.31
N GLU A 176 8.10 -18.96 2.87
CA GLU A 176 8.23 -20.40 3.16
C GLU A 176 8.28 -21.27 1.90
N ASN A 177 7.64 -20.84 0.82
CA ASN A 177 7.58 -21.56 -0.46
C ASN A 177 8.68 -21.17 -1.45
N ALA A 178 9.53 -20.24 -1.10
CA ALA A 178 10.67 -19.80 -1.90
C ALA A 178 11.94 -20.51 -1.48
#